data_3341c247ac1030c35ee73cc963631596
#
_entry.id   3341c247ac1030c35ee73cc963631596
#
_cell.length_a   1.000
_cell.length_b   1.000
_cell.length_c   1.000
_cell.angle_alpha   90.00
_cell.angle_beta   90.00
_cell.angle_gamma   90.00
#
_symmetry.space_group_name_H-M   'P 1'
#
loop_
_entity.id
_entity.type
_entity.pdbx_description
1 polymer ?
#
loop_
_entity_poly.entity_id
_entity_poly.type
_entity_poly.pdbx_seq_one_letter_code
_entity_poly.pdbx_strand_id
1 'polypeptide(L)'
;MAGAYLASLGIDLDAEMAKIQFGQEKPGIANPDAKAPPSKSHQPPPRYSDVFAPKTVSRITAARLPGQPASDLWDIGIADGRISSVEKHDASAPRLSHVPSVLNAQERLIAPSLCHAHIHLDKCFLLQDPKYSDLEIVAGDFQEAMNLTSQAKSRFEEEDLLRRGRQLIRESIQHGVTAMRGFVEVDADVGFKCLNAGLRLKEEFADKCDVQICAFAQLPLFSGLDGGEVVRKLMTGAAKTPGVDVLGSTPYVESDEIKMKMNVRWISSLALAQDKFLDFHMDYNLDKSTKPFIWTTVELLKERCWESRNGKLITMGHCTRLTYFQADDWKKLKEAIGNLPVSFVGLPTSDLFMMRTAENVRGTLNVPKLIQEHGLQAAVAVNNVGNAFTPQGNCDPLAVASMGVGVYQAATKKDAEVLYECVSNRAKAIIGLEAPSFSLKPGDPADLIIFDGAGAGWRSRRSVMDAIYDPGSTRTTIKRGRITTV
;
A
#
# COMPACT_ATOMS: atom_id res chain seq x y z
N MET A 1 -8.01 16.34 -32.82
CA MET A 1 -8.10 17.39 -31.76
C MET A 1 -7.27 17.04 -30.53
N ALA A 2 -7.21 15.78 -30.08
CA ALA A 2 -6.37 15.36 -28.94
C ALA A 2 -4.87 15.65 -29.13
N GLY A 3 -4.32 15.42 -30.33
CA GLY A 3 -2.90 15.72 -30.62
C GLY A 3 -2.54 17.21 -30.51
N ALA A 4 -3.47 18.10 -30.86
CA ALA A 4 -3.25 19.54 -30.75
C ALA A 4 -3.31 20.02 -29.30
N TYR A 5 -4.09 19.37 -28.43
CA TYR A 5 -4.15 19.64 -27.00
C TYR A 5 -2.87 19.20 -26.29
N LEU A 6 -2.36 18.00 -26.59
CA LEU A 6 -1.08 17.52 -26.06
C LEU A 6 0.11 18.39 -26.48
N ALA A 7 0.13 18.80 -27.75
CA ALA A 7 1.15 19.74 -28.24
C ALA A 7 1.08 21.10 -27.54
N SER A 8 -0.11 21.58 -27.15
CA SER A 8 -0.28 22.80 -26.37
C SER A 8 0.19 22.68 -24.93
N LEU A 9 0.28 21.46 -24.39
CA LEU A 9 0.82 21.14 -23.06
C LEU A 9 2.32 20.77 -23.10
N GLY A 10 2.94 20.76 -24.28
CA GLY A 10 4.33 20.36 -24.45
C GLY A 10 4.58 18.84 -24.24
N ILE A 11 3.54 18.02 -24.31
CA ILE A 11 3.63 16.57 -24.12
C ILE A 11 3.65 15.87 -25.49
N ASP A 12 4.81 15.31 -25.83
CA ASP A 12 4.96 14.39 -26.96
C ASP A 12 4.77 12.95 -26.46
N LEU A 13 3.66 12.35 -26.86
CA LEU A 13 3.27 11.02 -26.38
C LEU A 13 4.26 9.92 -26.82
N ASP A 14 4.82 10.05 -28.03
CA ASP A 14 5.78 9.08 -28.54
C ASP A 14 7.14 9.25 -27.86
N ALA A 15 7.52 10.49 -27.55
CA ALA A 15 8.70 10.78 -26.76
C ALA A 15 8.57 10.33 -25.29
N GLU A 16 7.39 10.48 -24.69
CA GLU A 16 7.11 9.96 -23.33
C GLU A 16 7.07 8.43 -23.30
N MET A 17 6.51 7.80 -24.33
CA MET A 17 6.54 6.33 -24.47
C MET A 17 7.96 5.80 -24.68
N ALA A 18 8.82 6.52 -25.39
CA ALA A 18 10.22 6.15 -25.59
C ALA A 18 11.06 6.26 -24.31
N LYS A 19 10.73 7.15 -23.37
CA LYS A 19 11.41 7.28 -22.07
C LYS A 19 11.21 6.08 -21.15
N ILE A 20 10.19 5.27 -21.39
CA ILE A 20 9.90 4.03 -20.62
C ILE A 20 10.83 2.88 -21.07
N GLN A 21 11.46 2.98 -22.23
CA GLN A 21 12.49 2.02 -22.65
C GLN A 21 13.77 2.31 -21.83
N PHE A 22 14.08 1.42 -20.92
CA PHE A 22 15.28 1.45 -20.09
C PHE A 22 16.52 1.84 -20.88
N GLY A 23 17.22 2.89 -20.44
CA GLY A 23 18.49 3.28 -20.99
C GLY A 23 19.51 2.14 -20.84
N GLN A 24 19.80 1.48 -21.93
CA GLN A 24 21.03 0.68 -22.01
C GLN A 24 22.19 1.66 -22.03
N GLU A 25 22.90 1.79 -20.92
CA GLU A 25 24.20 2.44 -20.90
C GLU A 25 25.13 1.70 -21.88
N LYS A 26 25.58 2.41 -22.90
CA LYS A 26 26.66 1.94 -23.76
C LYS A 26 27.97 1.95 -22.96
N PRO A 27 28.74 0.86 -22.96
CA PRO A 27 30.05 0.85 -22.28
C PRO A 27 30.97 1.89 -22.92
N GLY A 28 31.47 2.80 -22.09
CA GLY A 28 32.45 3.79 -22.48
C GLY A 28 33.77 3.16 -22.94
N ILE A 29 34.25 3.61 -24.08
CA ILE A 29 35.51 3.20 -24.67
C ILE A 29 36.65 3.66 -23.74
N ALA A 30 37.44 2.70 -23.21
CA ALA A 30 38.60 2.96 -22.40
C ALA A 30 39.76 3.51 -23.27
N ASN A 31 40.41 4.55 -22.78
CA ASN A 31 41.59 5.12 -23.39
C ASN A 31 42.83 4.32 -23.00
N PRO A 32 43.71 3.82 -23.93
CA PRO A 32 44.73 2.83 -23.65
C PRO A 32 46.12 3.34 -23.20
N ASP A 33 46.27 4.59 -22.78
CA ASP A 33 47.57 5.12 -22.40
C ASP A 33 47.62 5.82 -21.03
N ALA A 34 47.69 5.01 -19.95
CA ALA A 34 48.11 5.50 -18.65
C ALA A 34 48.91 4.43 -17.91
N LYS A 35 50.26 4.62 -17.83
CA LYS A 35 51.16 3.78 -17.05
C LYS A 35 50.91 3.94 -15.56
N ALA A 36 50.67 2.82 -14.85
CA ALA A 36 50.48 2.74 -13.41
C ALA A 36 51.85 2.71 -12.65
N PRO A 37 51.95 3.41 -11.50
CA PRO A 37 53.07 3.22 -10.56
C PRO A 37 52.88 1.96 -9.66
N PRO A 38 53.93 1.43 -9.03
CA PRO A 38 53.94 0.11 -8.41
C PRO A 38 53.14 0.08 -7.11
N SER A 39 52.41 -1.02 -6.92
CA SER A 39 51.50 -1.32 -5.80
C SER A 39 52.24 -1.57 -4.48
N LYS A 40 51.90 -0.78 -3.46
CA LYS A 40 52.02 -1.22 -2.05
C LYS A 40 50.70 -1.92 -1.68
N SER A 41 50.82 -3.13 -1.13
CA SER A 41 49.68 -3.91 -0.63
C SER A 41 48.97 -3.17 0.51
N HIS A 42 47.94 -2.41 0.15
CA HIS A 42 46.96 -1.94 1.10
C HIS A 42 45.69 -2.75 0.88
N GLN A 43 45.22 -3.46 1.92
CA GLN A 43 43.85 -3.94 1.95
C GLN A 43 42.94 -2.72 1.70
N PRO A 44 41.99 -2.81 0.76
CA PRO A 44 41.08 -1.71 0.53
C PRO A 44 40.30 -1.44 1.83
N PRO A 45 40.04 -0.18 2.19
CA PRO A 45 39.14 0.12 3.31
C PRO A 45 37.81 -0.57 3.06
N PRO A 46 37.13 -1.07 4.13
CA PRO A 46 35.84 -1.70 3.97
C PRO A 46 34.92 -0.78 3.18
N ARG A 47 34.28 -1.31 2.15
CA ARG A 47 33.33 -0.52 1.34
C ARG A 47 32.24 -0.02 2.27
N TYR A 48 31.81 1.19 2.10
CA TYR A 48 30.71 1.80 2.87
C TYR A 48 29.44 0.89 2.90
N SER A 49 29.27 0.03 1.87
CA SER A 49 28.25 -1.02 1.80
C SER A 49 28.37 -2.11 2.87
N ASP A 50 29.56 -2.38 3.42
CA ASP A 50 29.77 -3.50 4.35
C ASP A 50 29.43 -3.11 5.81
N VAL A 51 29.40 -1.80 6.10
CA VAL A 51 29.02 -1.28 7.42
C VAL A 51 27.50 -1.26 7.61
N PHE A 52 26.72 -1.26 6.52
CA PHE A 52 25.27 -1.18 6.49
C PHE A 52 24.60 -2.41 5.86
N ALA A 53 25.32 -3.54 5.71
CA ALA A 53 24.71 -4.78 5.25
C ALA A 53 23.55 -5.18 6.20
N PRO A 54 22.33 -5.45 5.70
CA PRO A 54 21.20 -5.81 6.54
C PRO A 54 21.55 -7.04 7.36
N LYS A 55 21.40 -6.93 8.70
CA LYS A 55 21.73 -8.01 9.63
C LYS A 55 20.80 -9.19 9.38
N THR A 56 21.35 -10.31 8.94
CA THR A 56 20.59 -11.56 8.78
C THR A 56 20.26 -12.16 10.15
N VAL A 57 19.00 -12.58 10.31
CA VAL A 57 18.50 -13.25 11.49
C VAL A 57 18.25 -14.72 11.15
N SER A 58 18.95 -15.63 11.85
CA SER A 58 18.76 -17.08 11.72
C SER A 58 17.88 -17.66 12.83
N ARG A 59 17.77 -16.98 13.97
CA ARG A 59 16.90 -17.38 15.09
C ARG A 59 16.46 -16.16 15.90
N ILE A 60 15.22 -16.19 16.33
CA ILE A 60 14.68 -15.25 17.31
C ILE A 60 14.29 -16.05 18.54
N THR A 61 14.71 -15.63 19.73
CA THR A 61 14.47 -16.36 20.99
C THR A 61 13.63 -15.57 21.95
N ALA A 62 12.94 -16.28 22.85
CA ALA A 62 12.12 -15.71 23.94
C ALA A 62 11.07 -14.70 23.44
N ALA A 63 10.33 -15.04 22.40
CA ALA A 63 9.30 -14.22 21.77
C ALA A 63 7.89 -14.59 22.25
N ARG A 64 6.99 -13.61 22.32
CA ARG A 64 5.55 -13.83 22.41
C ARG A 64 4.95 -13.82 21.01
N LEU A 65 3.99 -14.71 20.74
CA LEU A 65 3.38 -14.86 19.41
C LEU A 65 1.88 -14.58 19.44
N PRO A 66 1.30 -14.08 18.33
CA PRO A 66 -0.13 -13.91 18.18
C PRO A 66 -0.88 -15.25 18.36
N GLY A 67 -2.04 -15.19 19.01
CA GLY A 67 -2.89 -16.38 19.22
C GLY A 67 -2.38 -17.37 20.26
N GLN A 68 -1.19 -17.14 20.85
CA GLN A 68 -0.63 -17.99 21.91
C GLN A 68 -0.93 -17.42 23.30
N PRO A 69 -0.92 -18.26 24.36
CA PRO A 69 -1.05 -17.77 25.73
C PRO A 69 0.05 -16.74 26.07
N ALA A 70 -0.33 -15.68 26.74
CA ALA A 70 0.61 -14.59 27.09
C ALA A 70 1.75 -15.03 28.03
N SER A 71 1.61 -16.16 28.71
CA SER A 71 2.65 -16.78 29.54
C SER A 71 3.73 -17.50 28.73
N ASP A 72 3.41 -17.92 27.52
CA ASP A 72 4.27 -18.78 26.72
C ASP A 72 5.27 -17.97 25.90
N LEU A 73 6.52 -18.42 25.94
CA LEU A 73 7.59 -17.89 25.11
C LEU A 73 7.99 -18.90 24.03
N TRP A 74 8.42 -18.38 22.91
CA TRP A 74 8.70 -19.15 21.70
C TRP A 74 10.03 -18.76 21.08
N ASP A 75 10.67 -19.72 20.44
CA ASP A 75 11.83 -19.54 19.58
C ASP A 75 11.42 -19.76 18.13
N ILE A 76 11.88 -18.90 17.23
CA ILE A 76 11.60 -18.94 15.81
C ILE A 76 12.91 -19.15 15.07
N GLY A 77 13.05 -20.29 14.37
CA GLY A 77 14.13 -20.55 13.42
C GLY A 77 13.83 -19.90 12.07
N ILE A 78 14.83 -19.35 11.40
CA ILE A 78 14.71 -18.73 10.08
C ILE A 78 15.81 -19.25 9.18
N ALA A 79 15.43 -19.75 8.00
CA ALA A 79 16.33 -20.20 6.94
C ALA A 79 15.73 -19.79 5.58
N ASP A 80 16.59 -19.39 4.65
CA ASP A 80 16.24 -19.02 3.28
C ASP A 80 15.07 -18.02 3.17
N GLY A 81 15.03 -17.07 4.11
CA GLY A 81 13.99 -16.05 4.16
C GLY A 81 12.62 -16.54 4.65
N ARG A 82 12.55 -17.78 5.17
CA ARG A 82 11.32 -18.39 5.69
C ARG A 82 11.50 -18.84 7.13
N ILE A 83 10.37 -18.97 7.83
CA ILE A 83 10.32 -19.60 9.16
C ILE A 83 10.60 -21.09 8.97
N SER A 84 11.67 -21.60 9.59
CA SER A 84 12.04 -23.01 9.54
C SER A 84 11.49 -23.80 10.72
N SER A 85 11.37 -23.17 11.90
CA SER A 85 10.78 -23.80 13.09
C SER A 85 10.08 -22.76 13.98
N VAL A 86 9.11 -23.22 14.78
CA VAL A 86 8.48 -22.47 15.88
C VAL A 86 8.38 -23.42 17.06
N GLU A 87 9.15 -23.19 18.10
CA GLU A 87 9.32 -24.10 19.23
C GLU A 87 9.11 -23.38 20.55
N LYS A 88 8.69 -24.09 21.61
CA LYS A 88 8.63 -23.49 22.94
C LYS A 88 10.04 -23.10 23.40
N HIS A 89 10.16 -21.89 23.96
CA HIS A 89 11.42 -21.39 24.49
C HIS A 89 11.87 -22.22 25.69
N ASP A 90 13.11 -22.72 25.64
CA ASP A 90 13.75 -23.39 26.76
C ASP A 90 14.68 -22.39 27.49
N ALA A 91 14.25 -21.91 28.65
CA ALA A 91 15.03 -20.99 29.47
C ALA A 91 16.32 -21.60 30.03
N SER A 92 16.44 -22.95 30.04
CA SER A 92 17.64 -23.68 30.49
C SER A 92 18.70 -23.82 29.40
N ALA A 93 18.31 -23.58 28.11
CA ALA A 93 19.25 -23.68 27.00
C ALA A 93 20.37 -22.63 27.08
N PRO A 94 21.56 -22.94 26.61
CA PRO A 94 22.67 -21.96 26.56
C PRO A 94 22.28 -20.68 25.83
N ARG A 95 22.57 -19.53 26.43
CA ARG A 95 22.30 -18.24 25.78
C ARG A 95 23.16 -18.05 24.55
N LEU A 96 22.54 -17.92 23.38
CA LEU A 96 23.20 -17.68 22.09
C LEU A 96 23.41 -16.17 21.79
N SER A 97 23.42 -15.33 22.81
CA SER A 97 23.54 -13.87 22.66
C SER A 97 24.82 -13.39 21.99
N HIS A 98 25.84 -14.24 21.94
CA HIS A 98 27.11 -13.96 21.25
C HIS A 98 27.07 -14.29 19.74
N VAL A 99 26.00 -14.92 19.25
CA VAL A 99 25.86 -15.25 17.83
C VAL A 99 25.18 -14.07 17.11
N PRO A 100 25.85 -13.39 16.17
CA PRO A 100 25.34 -12.16 15.56
C PRO A 100 23.99 -12.32 14.83
N SER A 101 23.70 -13.53 14.34
CA SER A 101 22.43 -13.85 13.64
C SER A 101 21.29 -14.28 14.59
N VAL A 102 21.52 -14.34 15.91
CA VAL A 102 20.51 -14.67 16.90
C VAL A 102 20.00 -13.39 17.56
N LEU A 103 18.68 -13.19 17.53
CA LEU A 103 18.02 -12.04 18.13
C LEU A 103 17.20 -12.48 19.34
N ASN A 104 17.49 -11.93 20.51
CA ASN A 104 16.65 -12.16 21.68
C ASN A 104 15.48 -11.15 21.68
N ALA A 105 14.27 -11.65 21.59
CA ALA A 105 13.06 -10.83 21.62
C ALA A 105 12.77 -10.23 23.01
N GLN A 106 13.40 -10.74 24.09
CA GLN A 106 13.19 -10.23 25.45
C GLN A 106 11.70 -10.19 25.84
N GLU A 107 10.99 -11.28 25.59
CA GLU A 107 9.56 -11.45 25.84
C GLU A 107 8.64 -10.46 25.11
N ARG A 108 9.14 -9.77 24.10
CA ARG A 108 8.35 -8.87 23.25
C ARG A 108 7.49 -9.63 22.27
N LEU A 109 6.41 -9.00 21.84
CA LEU A 109 5.56 -9.52 20.77
C LEU A 109 6.32 -9.52 19.44
N ILE A 110 6.26 -10.65 18.76
CA ILE A 110 6.61 -10.79 17.36
C ILE A 110 5.36 -11.18 16.59
N ALA A 111 5.10 -10.50 15.49
CA ALA A 111 3.91 -10.71 14.68
C ALA A 111 4.23 -10.56 13.19
N PRO A 112 3.32 -10.97 12.28
CA PRO A 112 3.43 -10.66 10.86
C PRO A 112 3.68 -9.19 10.61
N SER A 113 4.58 -8.85 9.68
CA SER A 113 4.86 -7.47 9.29
C SER A 113 3.64 -6.80 8.65
N LEU A 114 3.64 -5.46 8.67
CA LEU A 114 2.54 -4.65 8.19
C LEU A 114 2.55 -4.47 6.66
N CYS A 115 1.40 -4.03 6.15
CA CYS A 115 1.18 -3.79 4.73
C CYS A 115 0.25 -2.60 4.52
N HIS A 116 0.59 -1.71 3.58
CA HIS A 116 -0.37 -0.78 3.02
C HIS A 116 -1.09 -1.44 1.84
N ALA A 117 -2.32 -1.87 2.02
CA ALA A 117 -3.13 -2.36 0.91
C ALA A 117 -3.49 -1.25 -0.10
N HIS A 118 -3.36 0.03 0.31
CA HIS A 118 -3.71 1.19 -0.49
C HIS A 118 -2.99 2.44 0.04
N ILE A 119 -2.07 3.02 -0.75
CA ILE A 119 -1.39 4.27 -0.39
C ILE A 119 -0.95 5.03 -1.64
N HIS A 120 -1.14 6.36 -1.68
CA HIS A 120 -0.72 7.20 -2.79
C HIS A 120 0.73 7.68 -2.60
N LEU A 121 1.61 7.34 -3.56
CA LEU A 121 3.04 7.69 -3.50
C LEU A 121 3.33 9.09 -4.05
N ASP A 122 2.59 9.52 -5.04
CA ASP A 122 2.86 10.73 -5.82
C ASP A 122 2.44 12.04 -5.12
N LYS A 123 1.42 11.99 -4.29
CA LYS A 123 0.85 13.14 -3.59
C LYS A 123 1.07 13.15 -2.08
N CYS A 124 1.99 12.31 -1.56
CA CYS A 124 2.34 12.33 -0.14
C CYS A 124 3.11 13.60 0.25
N PHE A 125 2.89 14.05 1.50
CA PHE A 125 3.59 15.18 2.14
C PHE A 125 3.52 16.53 1.42
N LEU A 126 2.52 16.76 0.57
CA LEU A 126 2.40 18.02 -0.17
C LEU A 126 2.27 19.23 0.77
N LEU A 127 1.51 19.10 1.86
CA LEU A 127 1.27 20.20 2.80
C LEU A 127 2.47 20.51 3.72
N GLN A 128 3.41 19.55 3.87
CA GLN A 128 4.62 19.75 4.66
C GLN A 128 5.83 20.12 3.82
N ASP A 129 5.72 20.03 2.49
CA ASP A 129 6.83 20.32 1.59
C ASP A 129 6.96 21.82 1.32
N PRO A 130 8.13 22.44 1.57
CA PRO A 130 8.33 23.86 1.31
C PRO A 130 8.02 24.30 -0.13
N LYS A 131 8.15 23.41 -1.12
CA LYS A 131 7.82 23.66 -2.53
C LYS A 131 6.33 23.99 -2.73
N TYR A 132 5.47 23.51 -1.84
CA TYR A 132 4.01 23.62 -1.91
C TYR A 132 3.43 24.41 -0.73
N SER A 133 4.24 25.23 -0.06
CA SER A 133 3.86 26.02 1.12
C SER A 133 2.76 27.06 0.85
N ASP A 134 2.47 27.33 -0.42
CA ASP A 134 1.37 28.18 -0.88
C ASP A 134 0.02 27.45 -0.97
N LEU A 135 0.02 26.12 -0.83
CA LEU A 135 -1.21 25.33 -0.86
C LEU A 135 -1.80 25.22 0.55
N GLU A 136 -2.89 25.95 0.77
CA GLU A 136 -3.57 25.99 2.06
C GLU A 136 -5.00 25.45 1.93
N ILE A 137 -5.42 24.64 2.91
CA ILE A 137 -6.79 24.13 3.01
C ILE A 137 -7.64 25.20 3.68
N VAL A 138 -8.69 25.65 3.00
CA VAL A 138 -9.63 26.67 3.49
C VAL A 138 -11.01 26.07 3.78
N ALA A 139 -11.56 25.29 2.86
CA ALA A 139 -12.88 24.66 3.00
C ALA A 139 -12.80 23.23 3.55
N GLY A 140 -11.74 22.49 3.27
CA GLY A 140 -11.57 21.09 3.68
C GLY A 140 -12.58 20.17 3.02
N ASP A 141 -12.94 20.42 1.76
CA ASP A 141 -13.87 19.60 1.00
C ASP A 141 -13.18 18.90 -0.21
N PHE A 142 -13.90 18.00 -0.83
CA PHE A 142 -13.39 17.18 -1.93
C PHE A 142 -13.00 18.01 -3.16
N GLN A 143 -13.79 19.05 -3.48
CA GLN A 143 -13.51 19.89 -4.65
C GLN A 143 -12.24 20.71 -4.45
N GLU A 144 -12.06 21.27 -3.26
CA GLU A 144 -10.83 21.98 -2.90
C GLU A 144 -9.63 21.03 -2.93
N ALA A 145 -9.75 19.83 -2.38
CA ALA A 145 -8.67 18.84 -2.40
C ALA A 145 -8.26 18.46 -3.84
N MET A 146 -9.21 18.33 -4.76
CA MET A 146 -8.94 18.13 -6.19
C MET A 146 -8.20 19.32 -6.79
N ASN A 147 -8.65 20.54 -6.50
CA ASN A 147 -8.05 21.77 -7.04
C ASN A 147 -6.62 21.98 -6.53
N LEU A 148 -6.38 21.81 -5.23
CA LEU A 148 -5.03 21.92 -4.63
C LEU A 148 -4.08 20.86 -5.19
N THR A 149 -4.58 19.62 -5.36
CA THR A 149 -3.79 18.55 -5.96
C THR A 149 -3.45 18.84 -7.41
N SER A 150 -4.39 19.35 -8.22
CA SER A 150 -4.12 19.75 -9.61
C SER A 150 -3.05 20.87 -9.68
N GLN A 151 -3.12 21.87 -8.80
CA GLN A 151 -2.09 22.91 -8.71
C GLN A 151 -0.72 22.33 -8.33
N ALA A 152 -0.66 21.38 -7.41
CA ALA A 152 0.59 20.69 -7.07
C ALA A 152 1.14 19.89 -8.26
N LYS A 153 0.29 19.14 -8.95
CA LYS A 153 0.65 18.27 -10.09
C LYS A 153 1.30 19.03 -11.24
N SER A 154 0.83 20.25 -11.54
CA SER A 154 1.44 21.11 -12.56
C SER A 154 2.91 21.44 -12.27
N ARG A 155 3.35 21.30 -11.01
CA ARG A 155 4.70 21.61 -10.52
C ARG A 155 5.52 20.35 -10.19
N PHE A 156 5.00 19.14 -10.42
CA PHE A 156 5.70 17.89 -10.11
C PHE A 156 6.94 17.72 -10.99
N GLU A 157 8.05 17.43 -10.34
CA GLU A 157 9.35 17.07 -10.91
C GLU A 157 9.76 15.68 -10.41
N GLU A 158 10.57 14.97 -11.16
CA GLU A 158 10.98 13.61 -10.81
C GLU A 158 11.71 13.57 -9.46
N GLU A 159 12.63 14.49 -9.21
CA GLU A 159 13.39 14.56 -7.95
C GLU A 159 12.47 14.78 -6.73
N ASP A 160 11.47 15.63 -6.89
CA ASP A 160 10.47 15.92 -5.89
C ASP A 160 9.61 14.67 -5.57
N LEU A 161 9.11 14.00 -6.60
CA LEU A 161 8.35 12.76 -6.47
C LEU A 161 9.18 11.67 -5.79
N LEU A 162 10.42 11.48 -6.19
CA LEU A 162 11.33 10.50 -5.60
C LEU A 162 11.66 10.84 -4.15
N ARG A 163 11.91 12.10 -3.82
CA ARG A 163 12.23 12.54 -2.46
C ARG A 163 11.07 12.26 -1.51
N ARG A 164 9.84 12.67 -1.87
CA ARG A 164 8.64 12.45 -1.06
C ARG A 164 8.27 10.96 -0.98
N GLY A 165 8.34 10.24 -2.08
CA GLY A 165 8.07 8.81 -2.11
C GLY A 165 9.09 7.99 -1.29
N ARG A 166 10.39 8.34 -1.34
CA ARG A 166 11.42 7.72 -0.48
C ARG A 166 11.12 7.94 0.99
N GLN A 167 10.73 9.15 1.36
CA GLN A 167 10.38 9.46 2.75
C GLN A 167 9.20 8.60 3.22
N LEU A 168 8.13 8.51 2.43
CA LEU A 168 6.97 7.68 2.75
C LEU A 168 7.35 6.21 2.93
N ILE A 169 8.13 5.64 2.01
CA ILE A 169 8.51 4.21 2.08
C ILE A 169 9.43 3.97 3.30
N ARG A 170 10.39 4.86 3.57
CA ARG A 170 11.27 4.76 4.74
C ARG A 170 10.50 4.81 6.05
N GLU A 171 9.61 5.78 6.23
CA GLU A 171 8.77 5.86 7.42
C GLU A 171 7.87 4.62 7.55
N SER A 172 7.29 4.14 6.45
CA SER A 172 6.51 2.90 6.44
C SER A 172 7.33 1.70 6.92
N ILE A 173 8.57 1.54 6.43
CA ILE A 173 9.47 0.47 6.87
C ILE A 173 9.82 0.60 8.35
N GLN A 174 10.09 1.81 8.85
CA GLN A 174 10.33 2.06 10.28
C GLN A 174 9.14 1.64 11.14
N HIS A 175 7.93 1.77 10.61
CA HIS A 175 6.70 1.33 11.25
C HIS A 175 6.36 -0.16 11.05
N GLY A 176 7.23 -0.95 10.40
CA GLY A 176 7.02 -2.39 10.26
C GLY A 176 6.42 -2.83 8.93
N VAL A 177 6.30 -1.94 7.95
CA VAL A 177 5.76 -2.26 6.63
C VAL A 177 6.81 -2.96 5.78
N THR A 178 6.46 -4.10 5.20
CA THR A 178 7.30 -4.85 4.24
C THR A 178 6.65 -5.03 2.88
N ALA A 179 5.43 -4.55 2.71
CA ALA A 179 4.70 -4.62 1.44
C ALA A 179 3.73 -3.45 1.32
N MET A 180 3.51 -2.96 0.09
CA MET A 180 2.52 -1.93 -0.19
C MET A 180 2.01 -1.97 -1.62
N ARG A 181 0.76 -1.54 -1.84
CA ARG A 181 0.23 -1.12 -3.13
C ARG A 181 0.28 0.39 -3.22
N GLY A 182 1.24 0.90 -4.01
CA GLY A 182 1.46 2.32 -4.23
C GLY A 182 0.71 2.80 -5.47
N PHE A 183 -0.17 3.80 -5.30
CA PHE A 183 -0.89 4.45 -6.39
C PHE A 183 -0.06 5.60 -6.94
N VAL A 184 0.02 5.68 -8.26
CA VAL A 184 0.66 6.76 -9.01
C VAL A 184 -0.25 7.19 -10.15
N GLU A 185 -0.56 8.48 -10.21
CA GLU A 185 -1.50 9.02 -11.19
C GLU A 185 -0.89 9.03 -12.60
N VAL A 186 -1.76 8.75 -13.58
CA VAL A 186 -1.45 8.76 -15.00
C VAL A 186 -2.55 9.55 -15.71
N ASP A 187 -2.24 10.79 -16.08
CA ASP A 187 -3.17 11.70 -16.75
C ASP A 187 -2.44 12.77 -17.60
N ALA A 188 -3.20 13.70 -18.17
CA ALA A 188 -2.65 14.72 -19.05
C ALA A 188 -1.72 15.72 -18.33
N ASP A 189 -1.90 15.97 -17.03
CA ASP A 189 -1.11 16.95 -16.27
C ASP A 189 0.29 16.42 -15.95
N VAL A 190 0.39 15.13 -15.64
CA VAL A 190 1.64 14.51 -15.20
C VAL A 190 2.26 13.56 -16.22
N GLY A 191 1.50 13.14 -17.25
CA GLY A 191 1.98 12.12 -18.19
C GLY A 191 2.36 10.83 -17.45
N PHE A 192 3.60 10.41 -17.61
CA PHE A 192 4.19 9.27 -16.90
C PHE A 192 5.13 9.64 -15.75
N LYS A 193 5.25 10.90 -15.37
CA LYS A 193 6.20 11.34 -14.33
C LYS A 193 6.00 10.59 -13.00
N CYS A 194 4.74 10.52 -12.53
CA CYS A 194 4.43 9.79 -11.29
C CYS A 194 4.68 8.28 -11.43
N LEU A 195 4.34 7.71 -12.58
CA LEU A 195 4.58 6.30 -12.89
C LEU A 195 6.07 5.97 -12.88
N ASN A 196 6.90 6.76 -13.59
CA ASN A 196 8.34 6.55 -13.67
C ASN A 196 8.99 6.64 -12.27
N ALA A 197 8.62 7.65 -11.48
CA ALA A 197 9.08 7.77 -10.10
C ALA A 197 8.67 6.57 -9.25
N GLY A 198 7.41 6.10 -9.38
CA GLY A 198 6.93 4.90 -8.67
C GLY A 198 7.70 3.63 -9.02
N LEU A 199 7.96 3.39 -10.30
CA LEU A 199 8.74 2.24 -10.77
C LEU A 199 10.17 2.27 -10.23
N ARG A 200 10.80 3.44 -10.23
CA ARG A 200 12.14 3.64 -9.67
C ARG A 200 12.18 3.38 -8.16
N LEU A 201 11.17 3.85 -7.42
CA LEU A 201 11.02 3.55 -5.99
C LEU A 201 10.81 2.05 -5.73
N LYS A 202 10.01 1.37 -6.55
CA LYS A 202 9.83 -0.09 -6.48
C LYS A 202 11.17 -0.83 -6.59
N GLU A 203 12.02 -0.43 -7.51
CA GLU A 203 13.36 -1.01 -7.71
C GLU A 203 14.29 -0.70 -6.53
N GLU A 204 14.32 0.56 -6.09
CA GLU A 204 15.19 1.03 -5.01
C GLU A 204 14.94 0.32 -3.66
N PHE A 205 13.68 -0.04 -3.38
CA PHE A 205 13.29 -0.67 -2.12
C PHE A 205 13.01 -2.16 -2.20
N ALA A 206 13.31 -2.84 -3.31
CA ALA A 206 12.94 -4.24 -3.55
C ALA A 206 13.46 -5.23 -2.49
N ASP A 207 14.61 -4.94 -1.87
CA ASP A 207 15.19 -5.73 -0.78
C ASP A 207 14.55 -5.48 0.59
N LYS A 208 13.79 -4.37 0.75
CA LYS A 208 13.25 -3.90 2.03
C LYS A 208 11.72 -3.89 2.08
N CYS A 209 11.06 -3.63 0.95
CA CYS A 209 9.60 -3.54 0.84
C CYS A 209 9.15 -3.96 -0.55
N ASP A 210 8.18 -4.87 -0.63
CA ASP A 210 7.55 -5.23 -1.91
C ASP A 210 6.56 -4.12 -2.29
N VAL A 211 6.91 -3.34 -3.32
CA VAL A 211 6.06 -2.25 -3.81
C VAL A 211 5.34 -2.69 -5.08
N GLN A 212 4.02 -2.87 -5.00
CA GLN A 212 3.17 -2.99 -6.18
C GLN A 212 2.82 -1.60 -6.71
N ILE A 213 3.02 -1.38 -8.02
CA ILE A 213 2.64 -0.11 -8.65
C ILE A 213 1.25 -0.23 -9.29
N CYS A 214 0.33 0.60 -8.80
CA CYS A 214 -0.97 0.84 -9.42
C CYS A 214 -0.90 2.09 -10.30
N ALA A 215 -0.93 1.90 -11.62
CA ALA A 215 -1.16 3.01 -12.54
C ALA A 215 -2.63 3.44 -12.42
N PHE A 216 -2.85 4.68 -12.01
CA PHE A 216 -4.13 5.12 -11.52
C PHE A 216 -4.69 6.30 -12.31
N ALA A 217 -5.88 6.11 -12.89
CA ALA A 217 -6.66 7.16 -13.54
C ALA A 217 -7.58 7.82 -12.50
N GLN A 218 -7.11 8.91 -11.86
CA GLN A 218 -7.93 9.76 -10.99
C GLN A 218 -8.93 10.60 -11.80
N LEU A 219 -8.54 11.06 -12.99
CA LEU A 219 -9.38 11.83 -13.90
C LEU A 219 -10.29 10.93 -14.75
N PRO A 220 -11.41 11.47 -15.29
CA PRO A 220 -12.36 10.70 -16.08
C PRO A 220 -11.74 10.01 -17.29
N LEU A 221 -12.16 8.77 -17.55
CA LEU A 221 -11.78 8.02 -18.74
C LEU A 221 -12.71 8.27 -19.94
N PHE A 222 -13.92 8.79 -19.72
CA PHE A 222 -14.93 9.00 -20.77
C PHE A 222 -15.63 10.36 -20.69
N SER A 223 -15.22 11.21 -19.76
CA SER A 223 -15.77 12.57 -19.59
C SER A 223 -14.67 13.63 -19.79
N GLY A 224 -15.05 14.90 -19.66
CA GLY A 224 -14.14 16.03 -19.89
C GLY A 224 -14.17 16.53 -21.34
N LEU A 225 -13.33 17.52 -21.65
CA LEU A 225 -13.33 18.24 -22.94
C LEU A 225 -12.97 17.35 -24.15
N ASP A 226 -12.08 16.38 -23.95
CA ASP A 226 -11.64 15.41 -24.96
C ASP A 226 -12.36 14.05 -24.84
N GLY A 227 -13.36 13.92 -23.97
CA GLY A 227 -14.02 12.67 -23.68
C GLY A 227 -13.09 11.61 -23.04
N GLY A 228 -12.02 12.04 -22.37
CA GLY A 228 -11.05 11.18 -21.67
C GLY A 228 -10.07 10.44 -22.63
N GLU A 229 -9.97 10.85 -23.89
CA GLU A 229 -9.13 10.16 -24.90
C GLU A 229 -7.65 10.15 -24.50
N VAL A 230 -7.13 11.26 -24.02
CA VAL A 230 -5.73 11.39 -23.58
C VAL A 230 -5.44 10.45 -22.42
N VAL A 231 -6.30 10.44 -21.39
CA VAL A 231 -6.12 9.56 -20.24
C VAL A 231 -6.15 8.09 -20.65
N ARG A 232 -7.08 7.70 -21.54
CA ARG A 232 -7.11 6.31 -22.04
C ARG A 232 -5.86 5.92 -22.82
N LYS A 233 -5.29 6.81 -23.63
CA LYS A 233 -4.02 6.54 -24.35
C LYS A 233 -2.87 6.34 -23.35
N LEU A 234 -2.74 7.23 -22.39
CA LEU A 234 -1.72 7.13 -21.35
C LEU A 234 -1.89 5.86 -20.51
N MET A 235 -3.09 5.55 -20.06
CA MET A 235 -3.37 4.31 -19.30
C MET A 235 -3.08 3.04 -20.13
N THR A 236 -3.31 3.08 -21.44
CA THR A 236 -2.94 1.96 -22.33
C THR A 236 -1.42 1.79 -22.38
N GLY A 237 -0.66 2.88 -22.41
CA GLY A 237 0.81 2.87 -22.31
C GLY A 237 1.28 2.32 -20.97
N ALA A 238 0.74 2.86 -19.89
CA ALA A 238 1.05 2.43 -18.52
C ALA A 238 0.79 0.92 -18.31
N ALA A 239 -0.31 0.41 -18.82
CA ALA A 239 -0.68 -1.01 -18.70
C ALA A 239 0.35 -1.95 -19.36
N LYS A 240 1.05 -1.51 -20.40
CA LYS A 240 2.10 -2.26 -21.11
C LYS A 240 3.47 -2.08 -20.47
N THR A 241 3.63 -1.13 -19.56
CA THR A 241 4.92 -0.83 -18.94
C THR A 241 5.33 -1.95 -17.99
N PRO A 242 6.55 -2.53 -18.13
CA PRO A 242 7.08 -3.50 -17.18
C PRO A 242 7.12 -2.92 -15.75
N GLY A 243 6.79 -3.75 -14.77
CA GLY A 243 6.78 -3.32 -13.35
C GLY A 243 5.47 -2.69 -12.88
N VAL A 244 4.54 -2.34 -13.77
CA VAL A 244 3.16 -2.01 -13.41
C VAL A 244 2.41 -3.30 -13.08
N ASP A 245 1.84 -3.36 -11.89
CA ASP A 245 1.18 -4.57 -11.38
C ASP A 245 -0.35 -4.47 -11.45
N VAL A 246 -0.87 -3.25 -11.32
CA VAL A 246 -2.29 -2.95 -11.09
C VAL A 246 -2.73 -1.80 -11.98
N LEU A 247 -3.97 -1.87 -12.47
CA LEU A 247 -4.64 -0.72 -13.09
C LEU A 247 -5.78 -0.26 -12.18
N GLY A 248 -5.90 1.05 -12.00
CA GLY A 248 -6.93 1.63 -11.15
C GLY A 248 -7.69 2.76 -11.81
N SER A 249 -8.95 2.96 -11.40
CA SER A 249 -9.79 4.09 -11.84
C SER A 249 -10.81 4.52 -10.78
N THR A 250 -11.44 5.67 -11.05
CA THR A 250 -12.47 6.32 -10.23
C THR A 250 -13.77 6.49 -11.04
N PRO A 251 -14.62 5.47 -11.18
CA PRO A 251 -15.83 5.59 -12.01
C PRO A 251 -16.75 6.76 -11.59
N TYR A 252 -16.77 7.13 -10.30
CA TYR A 252 -17.64 8.20 -9.77
C TYR A 252 -17.29 9.62 -10.23
N VAL A 253 -16.14 9.83 -10.87
CA VAL A 253 -15.78 11.14 -11.46
C VAL A 253 -16.32 11.33 -12.88
N GLU A 254 -16.93 10.29 -13.47
CA GLU A 254 -17.58 10.40 -14.77
C GLU A 254 -18.86 11.23 -14.67
N SER A 255 -19.24 11.89 -15.76
CA SER A 255 -20.36 12.83 -15.77
C SER A 255 -21.73 12.17 -15.64
N ASP A 256 -21.83 10.88 -15.94
CA ASP A 256 -23.10 10.14 -15.92
C ASP A 256 -22.88 8.62 -15.79
N GLU A 257 -23.95 7.90 -15.44
CA GLU A 257 -23.90 6.44 -15.21
C GLU A 257 -23.49 5.64 -16.47
N ILE A 258 -23.79 6.12 -17.66
CA ILE A 258 -23.41 5.42 -18.91
C ILE A 258 -21.88 5.43 -19.03
N LYS A 259 -21.26 6.59 -18.77
CA LYS A 259 -19.80 6.72 -18.81
C LYS A 259 -19.13 6.00 -17.64
N MET A 260 -19.76 5.97 -16.46
CA MET A 260 -19.28 5.11 -15.36
C MET A 260 -19.23 3.63 -15.79
N LYS A 261 -20.25 3.12 -16.45
CA LYS A 261 -20.26 1.76 -17.04
C LYS A 261 -19.17 1.58 -18.10
N MET A 262 -18.96 2.57 -18.95
CA MET A 262 -17.88 2.55 -19.95
C MET A 262 -16.50 2.51 -19.29
N ASN A 263 -16.30 3.29 -18.21
CA ASN A 263 -15.07 3.30 -17.42
C ASN A 263 -14.75 1.90 -16.89
N VAL A 264 -15.68 1.28 -16.15
CA VAL A 264 -15.49 -0.07 -15.59
C VAL A 264 -15.23 -1.10 -16.71
N ARG A 265 -16.01 -1.08 -17.79
CA ARG A 265 -15.83 -2.01 -18.92
C ARG A 265 -14.46 -1.86 -19.58
N TRP A 266 -14.01 -0.63 -19.78
CA TRP A 266 -12.77 -0.35 -20.47
C TRP A 266 -11.55 -0.74 -19.63
N ILE A 267 -11.48 -0.27 -18.39
CA ILE A 267 -10.33 -0.53 -17.53
C ILE A 267 -10.20 -2.01 -17.15
N SER A 268 -11.33 -2.71 -16.92
CA SER A 268 -11.33 -4.14 -16.69
C SER A 268 -10.87 -4.93 -17.90
N SER A 269 -11.32 -4.55 -19.11
CA SER A 269 -10.86 -5.17 -20.36
C SER A 269 -9.36 -4.96 -20.58
N LEU A 270 -8.85 -3.75 -20.29
CA LEU A 270 -7.42 -3.45 -20.39
C LEU A 270 -6.61 -4.26 -19.39
N ALA A 271 -7.06 -4.35 -18.15
CA ALA A 271 -6.40 -5.11 -17.10
C ALA A 271 -6.34 -6.61 -17.43
N LEU A 272 -7.42 -7.18 -17.96
CA LEU A 272 -7.46 -8.57 -18.44
C LEU A 272 -6.50 -8.80 -19.61
N ALA A 273 -6.48 -7.89 -20.59
CA ALA A 273 -5.61 -8.01 -21.76
C ALA A 273 -4.12 -7.91 -21.42
N GLN A 274 -3.77 -7.22 -20.36
CA GLN A 274 -2.37 -6.99 -19.91
C GLN A 274 -2.01 -7.80 -18.66
N ASP A 275 -2.85 -8.75 -18.25
CA ASP A 275 -2.66 -9.62 -17.07
C ASP A 275 -2.36 -8.83 -15.78
N LYS A 276 -3.14 -7.77 -15.51
CA LYS A 276 -2.99 -6.89 -14.34
C LYS A 276 -4.06 -7.15 -13.29
N PHE A 277 -3.75 -6.86 -12.02
CA PHE A 277 -4.74 -6.67 -10.96
C PHE A 277 -5.61 -5.45 -11.28
N LEU A 278 -6.75 -5.34 -10.59
CA LEU A 278 -7.69 -4.22 -10.77
C LEU A 278 -7.99 -3.57 -9.42
N ASP A 279 -8.02 -2.25 -9.38
CA ASP A 279 -8.32 -1.50 -8.17
C ASP A 279 -9.23 -0.31 -8.49
N PHE A 280 -10.37 -0.24 -7.81
CA PHE A 280 -11.33 0.84 -7.98
C PHE A 280 -11.42 1.71 -6.72
N HIS A 281 -11.40 3.02 -6.91
CA HIS A 281 -12.00 3.92 -5.95
C HIS A 281 -13.50 3.96 -6.27
N MET A 282 -14.34 3.48 -5.34
CA MET A 282 -15.74 3.18 -5.62
C MET A 282 -16.67 3.84 -4.62
N ASP A 283 -17.84 4.28 -5.09
CA ASP A 283 -18.97 4.73 -4.23
C ASP A 283 -18.53 5.73 -3.13
N TYR A 284 -17.66 6.70 -3.50
CA TYR A 284 -17.06 7.65 -2.55
C TYR A 284 -17.99 8.85 -2.31
N ASN A 285 -19.09 8.60 -1.63
CA ASN A 285 -20.07 9.62 -1.20
C ASN A 285 -20.92 9.10 -0.03
N LEU A 286 -21.68 10.01 0.61
CA LEU A 286 -22.68 9.70 1.66
C LEU A 286 -24.08 10.16 1.26
N ASP A 287 -24.36 10.30 -0.03
CA ASP A 287 -25.67 10.70 -0.53
C ASP A 287 -26.63 9.49 -0.61
N LYS A 288 -27.62 9.46 0.27
CA LYS A 288 -28.64 8.40 0.33
C LYS A 288 -29.52 8.32 -0.91
N SER A 289 -29.64 9.41 -1.66
CA SER A 289 -30.44 9.44 -2.90
C SER A 289 -29.77 8.70 -4.06
N THR A 290 -28.44 8.54 -4.02
CA THR A 290 -27.70 7.83 -5.06
C THR A 290 -27.82 6.31 -4.89
N LYS A 291 -27.97 5.59 -6.00
CA LYS A 291 -27.84 4.13 -6.03
C LYS A 291 -26.36 3.75 -5.94
N PRO A 292 -25.96 2.82 -5.03
CA PRO A 292 -24.57 2.34 -5.01
C PRO A 292 -24.19 1.70 -6.32
N PHE A 293 -23.09 2.16 -6.92
CA PHE A 293 -22.64 1.70 -8.22
C PHE A 293 -21.95 0.33 -8.18
N ILE A 294 -21.61 -0.14 -6.99
CA ILE A 294 -21.03 -1.47 -6.75
C ILE A 294 -21.86 -2.59 -7.39
N TRP A 295 -23.20 -2.50 -7.39
CA TRP A 295 -24.10 -3.48 -7.99
C TRP A 295 -23.81 -3.64 -9.49
N THR A 296 -23.82 -2.52 -10.20
CA THR A 296 -23.50 -2.48 -11.64
C THR A 296 -22.06 -2.93 -11.90
N THR A 297 -21.11 -2.54 -11.06
CA THR A 297 -19.71 -2.94 -11.21
C THR A 297 -19.55 -4.45 -11.12
N VAL A 298 -20.17 -5.10 -10.15
CA VAL A 298 -20.14 -6.57 -9.98
C VAL A 298 -20.73 -7.28 -11.21
N GLU A 299 -21.86 -6.80 -11.74
CA GLU A 299 -22.48 -7.32 -12.97
C GLU A 299 -21.52 -7.21 -14.16
N LEU A 300 -20.91 -6.04 -14.37
CA LEU A 300 -19.98 -5.79 -15.47
C LEU A 300 -18.71 -6.65 -15.40
N LEU A 301 -18.21 -6.92 -14.19
CA LEU A 301 -17.05 -7.81 -13.99
C LEU A 301 -17.39 -9.26 -14.33
N LYS A 302 -18.60 -9.72 -14.03
CA LYS A 302 -19.10 -11.05 -14.43
C LYS A 302 -19.25 -11.15 -15.96
N GLU A 303 -19.82 -10.12 -16.61
CA GLU A 303 -19.89 -10.05 -18.09
C GLU A 303 -18.51 -10.22 -18.74
N ARG A 304 -17.43 -9.81 -18.06
CA ARG A 304 -16.03 -9.94 -18.55
C ARG A 304 -15.38 -11.27 -18.19
N CYS A 305 -16.11 -12.20 -17.60
CA CYS A 305 -15.59 -13.50 -17.16
C CYS A 305 -14.35 -13.38 -16.26
N TRP A 306 -14.31 -12.40 -15.35
CA TRP A 306 -13.17 -12.20 -14.46
C TRP A 306 -12.93 -13.39 -13.53
N GLU A 307 -13.99 -14.10 -13.16
CA GLU A 307 -13.95 -15.29 -12.30
C GLU A 307 -13.02 -16.41 -12.85
N SER A 308 -12.88 -16.51 -14.16
CA SER A 308 -12.06 -17.53 -14.82
C SER A 308 -10.57 -17.15 -14.93
N ARG A 309 -10.17 -15.97 -14.44
CA ARG A 309 -8.81 -15.46 -14.59
C ARG A 309 -7.94 -15.82 -13.39
N ASN A 310 -6.87 -16.57 -13.66
CA ASN A 310 -5.97 -17.14 -12.67
C ASN A 310 -5.40 -16.11 -11.68
N GLY A 311 -5.99 -16.02 -10.49
CA GLY A 311 -5.43 -15.31 -9.34
C GLY A 311 -5.39 -13.78 -9.41
N LYS A 312 -5.97 -13.14 -10.43
CA LYS A 312 -6.02 -11.68 -10.51
C LYS A 312 -7.15 -11.13 -9.65
N LEU A 313 -6.77 -10.46 -8.57
CA LEU A 313 -7.68 -9.91 -7.58
C LEU A 313 -8.20 -8.54 -7.99
N ILE A 314 -9.37 -8.21 -7.47
CA ILE A 314 -10.04 -6.91 -7.61
C ILE A 314 -10.18 -6.30 -6.22
N THR A 315 -9.74 -5.06 -6.04
CA THR A 315 -9.96 -4.31 -4.81
C THR A 315 -10.91 -3.15 -5.05
N MET A 316 -11.77 -2.87 -4.06
CA MET A 316 -12.74 -1.77 -4.04
C MET A 316 -12.40 -0.87 -2.84
N GLY A 317 -11.78 0.28 -3.11
CA GLY A 317 -11.40 1.27 -2.10
C GLY A 317 -12.55 2.23 -1.77
N HIS A 318 -12.53 2.82 -0.58
CA HIS A 318 -13.52 3.74 -0.01
C HIS A 318 -14.89 3.09 0.24
N CYS A 319 -15.72 3.01 -0.77
CA CYS A 319 -17.09 2.47 -0.69
C CYS A 319 -17.93 3.10 0.43
N THR A 320 -17.74 4.39 0.72
CA THR A 320 -18.40 5.09 1.85
C THR A 320 -19.92 5.08 1.75
N ARG A 321 -20.48 5.05 0.51
CA ARG A 321 -21.92 4.93 0.29
C ARG A 321 -22.51 3.66 0.91
N LEU A 322 -21.72 2.58 1.01
CA LEU A 322 -22.14 1.31 1.58
C LEU A 322 -22.22 1.34 3.12
N THR A 323 -21.81 2.42 3.77
CA THR A 323 -22.02 2.63 5.20
C THR A 323 -23.51 2.54 5.59
N TYR A 324 -24.41 2.82 4.63
CA TYR A 324 -25.87 2.73 4.83
C TYR A 324 -26.46 1.34 4.59
N PHE A 325 -25.65 0.36 4.16
CA PHE A 325 -26.13 -1.01 3.93
C PHE A 325 -26.58 -1.67 5.23
N GLN A 326 -27.75 -2.32 5.15
CA GLN A 326 -28.26 -3.17 6.19
C GLN A 326 -27.79 -4.64 5.98
N ALA A 327 -28.07 -5.52 6.91
CA ALA A 327 -27.64 -6.92 6.84
C ALA A 327 -28.10 -7.62 5.54
N ASP A 328 -29.33 -7.35 5.08
CA ASP A 328 -29.86 -7.90 3.83
C ASP A 328 -29.12 -7.39 2.59
N ASP A 329 -28.69 -6.12 2.58
CA ASP A 329 -27.92 -5.57 1.45
C ASP A 329 -26.55 -6.25 1.36
N TRP A 330 -25.89 -6.44 2.49
CA TRP A 330 -24.63 -7.16 2.54
C TRP A 330 -24.75 -8.64 2.10
N LYS A 331 -25.82 -9.30 2.53
CA LYS A 331 -26.11 -10.66 2.07
C LYS A 331 -26.29 -10.74 0.56
N LYS A 332 -27.12 -9.85 -0.01
CA LYS A 332 -27.35 -9.74 -1.45
C LYS A 332 -26.04 -9.42 -2.19
N LEU A 333 -25.21 -8.49 -1.66
CA LEU A 333 -23.94 -8.15 -2.27
C LEU A 333 -22.98 -9.34 -2.29
N LYS A 334 -22.89 -10.09 -1.19
CA LYS A 334 -22.07 -11.32 -1.13
C LYS A 334 -22.54 -12.36 -2.16
N GLU A 335 -23.84 -12.57 -2.27
CA GLU A 335 -24.43 -13.45 -3.28
C GLU A 335 -24.16 -12.95 -4.71
N ALA A 336 -24.28 -11.64 -4.93
CA ALA A 336 -23.96 -11.02 -6.21
C ALA A 336 -22.47 -11.13 -6.56
N ILE A 337 -21.56 -10.97 -5.63
CA ILE A 337 -20.11 -11.17 -5.84
C ILE A 337 -19.84 -12.63 -6.24
N GLY A 338 -20.42 -13.61 -5.54
CA GLY A 338 -20.21 -15.02 -5.84
C GLY A 338 -18.74 -15.40 -5.81
N ASN A 339 -18.22 -15.92 -6.92
CA ASN A 339 -16.82 -16.35 -7.08
C ASN A 339 -15.87 -15.26 -7.59
N LEU A 340 -16.35 -14.02 -7.80
CA LEU A 340 -15.46 -12.92 -8.17
C LEU A 340 -14.43 -12.68 -7.05
N PRO A 341 -13.14 -12.53 -7.38
CA PRO A 341 -12.08 -12.32 -6.39
C PRO A 341 -12.05 -10.86 -5.90
N VAL A 342 -13.19 -10.39 -5.39
CA VAL A 342 -13.39 -9.01 -4.91
C VAL A 342 -13.04 -8.90 -3.43
N SER A 343 -12.28 -7.87 -3.07
CA SER A 343 -11.96 -7.48 -1.71
C SER A 343 -12.21 -6.00 -1.50
N PHE A 344 -12.47 -5.57 -0.27
CA PHE A 344 -12.72 -4.18 0.10
C PHE A 344 -11.54 -3.59 0.85
N VAL A 345 -11.30 -2.29 0.67
CA VAL A 345 -10.30 -1.54 1.44
C VAL A 345 -10.96 -0.32 2.06
N GLY A 346 -11.17 -0.35 3.38
CA GLY A 346 -11.63 0.81 4.15
C GLY A 346 -10.48 1.81 4.36
N LEU A 347 -10.78 3.08 4.22
CA LEU A 347 -9.80 4.17 4.25
C LEU A 347 -10.20 5.24 5.28
N PRO A 348 -10.38 4.87 6.57
CA PRO A 348 -11.10 5.68 7.54
C PRO A 348 -10.47 7.05 7.78
N THR A 349 -9.15 7.22 7.66
CA THR A 349 -8.49 8.52 7.80
C THR A 349 -8.97 9.54 6.76
N SER A 350 -9.02 9.13 5.50
CA SER A 350 -9.50 9.97 4.39
C SER A 350 -11.02 10.06 4.37
N ASP A 351 -11.72 8.93 4.55
CA ASP A 351 -13.18 8.86 4.48
C ASP A 351 -13.83 9.78 5.50
N LEU A 352 -13.38 9.72 6.76
CA LEU A 352 -13.94 10.53 7.84
C LEU A 352 -13.57 12.01 7.73
N PHE A 353 -12.48 12.36 7.06
CA PHE A 353 -12.14 13.74 6.79
C PHE A 353 -12.95 14.31 5.62
N MET A 354 -12.99 13.60 4.49
CA MET A 354 -13.59 14.09 3.24
C MET A 354 -15.13 13.95 3.22
N MET A 355 -15.66 12.82 3.70
CA MET A 355 -17.07 12.46 3.51
C MET A 355 -17.93 12.88 4.71
N ARG A 356 -18.84 13.82 4.45
CA ARG A 356 -19.84 14.27 5.43
C ARG A 356 -21.15 14.61 4.74
N THR A 357 -22.28 14.41 5.43
CA THR A 357 -23.58 14.92 5.01
C THR A 357 -23.75 16.39 5.42
N ALA A 358 -24.82 17.01 4.95
CA ALA A 358 -25.19 18.36 5.38
C ALA A 358 -25.39 18.46 6.91
N GLU A 359 -25.89 17.39 7.53
CA GLU A 359 -26.08 17.25 8.97
C GLU A 359 -24.77 16.84 9.72
N ASN A 360 -23.63 16.89 9.03
CA ASN A 360 -22.32 16.54 9.56
C ASN A 360 -22.17 15.08 9.99
N VAL A 361 -22.96 14.17 9.44
CA VAL A 361 -22.74 12.72 9.61
C VAL A 361 -21.56 12.29 8.76
N ARG A 362 -20.66 11.49 9.33
CA ARG A 362 -19.49 10.95 8.69
C ARG A 362 -19.62 9.44 8.49
N GLY A 363 -18.95 8.89 7.50
CA GLY A 363 -19.00 7.45 7.24
C GLY A 363 -17.74 6.90 6.61
N THR A 364 -17.44 5.68 6.99
CA THR A 364 -16.43 4.81 6.40
C THR A 364 -16.89 3.36 6.51
N LEU A 365 -16.37 2.45 5.68
CA LEU A 365 -16.72 1.03 5.77
C LEU A 365 -16.35 0.45 7.14
N ASN A 366 -17.30 -0.24 7.78
CA ASN A 366 -17.04 -1.01 8.99
C ASN A 366 -16.35 -2.34 8.61
N VAL A 367 -15.05 -2.30 8.41
CA VAL A 367 -14.25 -3.44 7.93
C VAL A 367 -14.30 -4.64 8.89
N PRO A 368 -14.16 -4.51 10.22
CA PRO A 368 -14.32 -5.65 11.13
C PRO A 368 -15.66 -6.35 10.97
N LYS A 369 -16.74 -5.60 10.81
CA LYS A 369 -18.08 -6.15 10.61
C LYS A 369 -18.22 -6.88 9.27
N LEU A 370 -17.66 -6.33 8.17
CA LEU A 370 -17.62 -7.00 6.87
C LEU A 370 -17.00 -8.39 6.98
N ILE A 371 -15.91 -8.50 7.72
CA ILE A 371 -15.17 -9.76 7.88
C ILE A 371 -15.92 -10.72 8.78
N GLN A 372 -16.32 -10.26 9.98
CA GLN A 372 -16.81 -11.13 11.04
C GLN A 372 -18.26 -11.58 10.84
N GLU A 373 -19.12 -10.68 10.37
CA GLU A 373 -20.57 -10.95 10.20
C GLU A 373 -20.92 -11.37 8.77
N HIS A 374 -20.27 -10.77 7.77
CA HIS A 374 -20.64 -11.02 6.37
C HIS A 374 -19.66 -11.94 5.64
N GLY A 375 -18.49 -12.24 6.23
CA GLY A 375 -17.48 -13.13 5.66
C GLY A 375 -16.92 -12.63 4.33
N LEU A 376 -16.86 -11.29 4.15
CA LEU A 376 -16.26 -10.65 3.00
C LEU A 376 -14.75 -10.43 3.22
N GLN A 377 -13.99 -10.41 2.14
CA GLN A 377 -12.56 -10.09 2.19
C GLN A 377 -12.38 -8.59 2.27
N ALA A 378 -11.68 -8.12 3.31
CA ALA A 378 -11.46 -6.70 3.48
C ALA A 378 -10.18 -6.40 4.27
N ALA A 379 -9.64 -5.19 4.10
CA ALA A 379 -8.52 -4.63 4.86
C ALA A 379 -8.76 -3.15 5.15
N VAL A 380 -7.87 -2.57 5.97
CA VAL A 380 -7.83 -1.15 6.29
C VAL A 380 -6.51 -0.59 5.80
N ALA A 381 -6.50 0.63 5.28
CA ALA A 381 -5.27 1.26 4.82
C ALA A 381 -5.22 2.77 5.10
N VAL A 382 -4.02 3.34 5.00
CA VAL A 382 -3.76 4.76 5.29
C VAL A 382 -4.30 5.68 4.21
N ASN A 383 -4.28 5.27 2.94
CA ASN A 383 -4.66 6.03 1.74
C ASN A 383 -3.69 7.18 1.42
N ASN A 384 -3.73 8.26 2.16
CA ASN A 384 -2.95 9.47 1.93
C ASN A 384 -2.25 9.93 3.21
N VAL A 385 -1.14 10.66 3.06
CA VAL A 385 -0.41 11.27 4.17
C VAL A 385 -0.02 12.69 3.80
N GLY A 386 -0.42 13.68 4.62
CA GLY A 386 0.03 15.06 4.50
C GLY A 386 -0.34 15.75 3.19
N ASN A 387 -1.56 15.52 2.69
CA ASN A 387 -2.09 16.21 1.52
C ASN A 387 -3.54 16.68 1.77
N ALA A 388 -4.15 17.35 0.80
CA ALA A 388 -5.48 17.93 0.96
C ALA A 388 -6.60 16.90 1.14
N PHE A 389 -6.41 15.63 0.74
CA PHE A 389 -7.37 14.55 1.00
C PHE A 389 -7.23 13.95 2.40
N THR A 390 -6.04 14.04 3.00
CA THR A 390 -5.75 13.55 4.35
C THR A 390 -4.58 14.35 4.91
N PRO A 391 -4.86 15.50 5.56
CA PRO A 391 -3.80 16.36 6.12
C PRO A 391 -3.14 15.77 7.37
N GLN A 392 -3.88 14.92 8.09
CA GLN A 392 -3.45 14.30 9.35
C GLN A 392 -2.93 12.87 9.13
N GLY A 393 -2.30 12.33 10.17
CA GLY A 393 -1.80 10.96 10.20
C GLY A 393 -0.33 10.84 9.82
N ASN A 394 0.12 9.60 9.75
CA ASN A 394 1.49 9.23 9.42
C ASN A 394 1.52 7.95 8.58
N CYS A 395 2.70 7.44 8.27
CA CYS A 395 2.90 6.24 7.46
C CYS A 395 2.74 4.92 8.26
N ASP A 396 2.06 4.94 9.42
CA ASP A 396 1.85 3.75 10.24
C ASP A 396 0.45 3.15 10.02
N PRO A 397 0.31 2.02 9.31
CA PRO A 397 -0.99 1.38 9.14
C PRO A 397 -1.58 0.86 10.46
N LEU A 398 -0.72 0.55 11.46
CA LEU A 398 -1.19 0.12 12.77
C LEU A 398 -1.85 1.27 13.55
N ALA A 399 -1.44 2.51 13.34
CA ALA A 399 -2.13 3.68 13.91
C ALA A 399 -3.57 3.79 13.36
N VAL A 400 -3.79 3.47 12.09
CA VAL A 400 -5.13 3.43 11.49
C VAL A 400 -5.96 2.28 12.07
N ALA A 401 -5.36 1.10 12.27
CA ALA A 401 -6.03 -0.01 12.95
C ALA A 401 -6.40 0.34 14.39
N SER A 402 -5.53 1.04 15.13
CA SER A 402 -5.81 1.55 16.47
C SER A 402 -6.97 2.55 16.50
N MET A 403 -6.99 3.50 15.56
CA MET A 403 -8.14 4.40 15.38
C MET A 403 -9.43 3.62 15.13
N GLY A 404 -9.35 2.49 14.43
CA GLY A 404 -10.46 1.58 14.17
C GLY A 404 -11.15 1.05 15.42
N VAL A 405 -10.46 0.96 16.55
CA VAL A 405 -11.07 0.57 17.85
C VAL A 405 -12.23 1.52 18.20
N GLY A 406 -12.00 2.82 18.10
CA GLY A 406 -13.03 3.82 18.37
C GLY A 406 -14.04 3.98 17.22
N VAL A 407 -13.54 4.03 15.98
CA VAL A 407 -14.38 4.23 14.78
C VAL A 407 -15.39 3.10 14.58
N TYR A 408 -14.99 1.85 14.82
CA TYR A 408 -15.81 0.66 14.61
C TYR A 408 -16.43 0.10 15.88
N GLN A 409 -16.09 0.66 17.05
CA GLN A 409 -16.43 0.10 18.38
C GLN A 409 -15.93 -1.36 18.51
N ALA A 410 -14.73 -1.62 18.02
CA ALA A 410 -14.13 -2.95 17.87
C ALA A 410 -13.03 -3.15 18.95
N ALA A 411 -13.44 -3.46 20.19
CA ALA A 411 -12.57 -3.47 21.37
C ALA A 411 -12.42 -4.85 22.03
N THR A 412 -12.94 -5.92 21.45
CA THR A 412 -12.70 -7.26 21.98
C THR A 412 -11.33 -7.80 21.54
N LYS A 413 -10.83 -8.84 22.21
CA LYS A 413 -9.61 -9.54 21.76
C LYS A 413 -9.70 -9.95 20.28
N LYS A 414 -10.85 -10.51 19.88
CA LYS A 414 -11.09 -10.95 18.50
C LYS A 414 -11.08 -9.76 17.54
N ASP A 415 -11.65 -8.62 17.92
CA ASP A 415 -11.63 -7.41 17.10
C ASP A 415 -10.21 -6.89 16.89
N ALA A 416 -9.40 -6.87 17.96
CA ALA A 416 -8.00 -6.46 17.88
C ALA A 416 -7.19 -7.39 16.96
N GLU A 417 -7.42 -8.69 17.00
CA GLU A 417 -6.80 -9.66 16.08
C GLU A 417 -7.22 -9.37 14.62
N VAL A 418 -8.51 -9.16 14.37
CA VAL A 418 -9.03 -8.80 13.02
C VAL A 418 -8.45 -7.47 12.54
N LEU A 419 -8.42 -6.44 13.38
CA LEU A 419 -7.85 -5.13 13.03
C LEU A 419 -6.35 -5.24 12.70
N TYR A 420 -5.60 -6.07 13.43
CA TYR A 420 -4.20 -6.34 13.13
C TYR A 420 -4.04 -7.04 11.76
N GLU A 421 -4.80 -8.08 11.52
CA GLU A 421 -4.79 -8.78 10.24
C GLU A 421 -5.13 -7.84 9.07
N CYS A 422 -6.05 -6.89 9.27
CA CYS A 422 -6.45 -5.91 8.25
C CYS A 422 -5.33 -4.97 7.80
N VAL A 423 -4.25 -4.85 8.56
CA VAL A 423 -3.06 -4.04 8.23
C VAL A 423 -1.79 -4.89 8.11
N SER A 424 -1.92 -6.21 8.09
CA SER A 424 -0.79 -7.15 7.99
C SER A 424 -1.05 -8.26 6.96
N ASN A 425 -1.20 -9.50 7.41
CA ASN A 425 -1.34 -10.67 6.54
C ASN A 425 -2.59 -10.61 5.63
N ARG A 426 -3.74 -10.16 6.13
CA ARG A 426 -4.95 -9.98 5.32
C ARG A 426 -4.77 -8.88 4.28
N ALA A 427 -4.13 -7.76 4.65
CA ALA A 427 -3.79 -6.68 3.72
C ALA A 427 -2.89 -7.16 2.57
N LYS A 428 -1.86 -7.98 2.87
CA LYS A 428 -1.01 -8.61 1.84
C LYS A 428 -1.82 -9.55 0.94
N ALA A 429 -2.67 -10.39 1.52
CA ALA A 429 -3.45 -11.37 0.76
C ALA A 429 -4.39 -10.71 -0.26
N ILE A 430 -5.11 -9.64 0.12
CA ILE A 430 -6.04 -8.96 -0.79
C ILE A 430 -5.36 -8.22 -1.94
N ILE A 431 -4.09 -7.88 -1.81
CA ILE A 431 -3.30 -7.32 -2.91
C ILE A 431 -2.51 -8.40 -3.67
N GLY A 432 -2.70 -9.68 -3.35
CA GLY A 432 -2.11 -10.80 -4.06
C GLY A 432 -0.65 -11.08 -3.71
N LEU A 433 -0.18 -10.67 -2.54
CA LEU A 433 1.16 -10.96 -2.04
C LEU A 433 1.14 -12.09 -1.02
N GLU A 434 2.21 -12.87 -0.99
CA GLU A 434 2.39 -13.89 0.03
C GLU A 434 2.52 -13.24 1.42
N ALA A 435 1.84 -13.82 2.41
CA ALA A 435 1.83 -13.33 3.77
C ALA A 435 2.13 -14.46 4.77
N PRO A 436 2.82 -14.16 5.89
CA PRO A 436 2.88 -15.12 6.98
C PRO A 436 1.50 -15.35 7.57
N SER A 437 1.29 -16.55 8.11
CA SER A 437 0.10 -16.84 8.91
C SER A 437 0.05 -15.95 10.16
N PHE A 438 -1.15 -15.60 10.63
CA PHE A 438 -1.29 -14.79 11.85
C PHE A 438 -0.54 -15.40 13.04
N SER A 439 -0.67 -16.73 13.23
CA SER A 439 -0.02 -17.48 14.33
C SER A 439 1.44 -17.88 14.05
N LEU A 440 2.01 -17.47 12.95
CA LEU A 440 3.35 -17.83 12.46
C LEU A 440 3.60 -19.35 12.44
N LYS A 441 3.98 -19.87 11.28
CA LYS A 441 4.18 -21.32 11.07
C LYS A 441 5.47 -21.59 10.29
N PRO A 442 6.07 -22.78 10.45
CA PRO A 442 7.11 -23.23 9.52
C PRO A 442 6.63 -23.16 8.07
N GLY A 443 7.48 -22.67 7.19
CA GLY A 443 7.17 -22.42 5.77
C GLY A 443 6.67 -20.99 5.47
N ASP A 444 6.17 -20.24 6.43
CA ASP A 444 5.77 -18.85 6.24
C ASP A 444 6.97 -17.97 5.84
N PRO A 445 6.80 -16.93 5.01
CA PRO A 445 7.84 -15.93 4.79
C PRO A 445 8.25 -15.27 6.11
N ALA A 446 9.56 -15.09 6.35
CA ALA A 446 10.05 -14.44 7.56
C ALA A 446 9.95 -12.90 7.46
N ASP A 447 8.75 -12.43 7.16
CA ASP A 447 8.36 -11.02 7.12
C ASP A 447 7.70 -10.67 8.46
N LEU A 448 8.47 -10.16 9.39
CA LEU A 448 8.12 -10.05 10.80
C LEU A 448 8.32 -8.64 11.33
N ILE A 449 7.62 -8.35 12.41
CA ILE A 449 7.81 -7.14 13.21
C ILE A 449 8.02 -7.52 14.67
N ILE A 450 8.99 -6.87 15.31
CA ILE A 450 9.18 -6.94 16.77
C ILE A 450 8.74 -5.62 17.36
N PHE A 451 7.85 -5.67 18.30
CA PHE A 451 7.40 -4.48 19.02
C PHE A 451 8.42 -4.11 20.08
N ASP A 452 9.18 -3.03 19.86
CA ASP A 452 10.15 -2.56 20.83
C ASP A 452 9.44 -1.98 22.07
N GLY A 453 10.14 -1.98 23.16
CA GLY A 453 9.56 -1.60 24.46
C GLY A 453 10.31 -2.23 25.61
N ALA A 454 11.51 -2.80 25.34
CA ALA A 454 12.45 -3.21 26.39
C ALA A 454 12.76 -1.96 27.25
N GLY A 455 12.30 -1.91 28.46
CA GLY A 455 12.36 -0.72 29.33
C GLY A 455 11.01 -0.07 29.62
N ALA A 456 9.96 -0.38 28.84
CA ALA A 456 8.60 0.10 29.13
C ALA A 456 7.93 -0.64 30.30
N GLY A 457 8.61 -1.63 30.91
CA GLY A 457 8.10 -2.40 32.04
C GLY A 457 6.76 -3.06 31.73
N TRP A 458 5.76 -2.80 32.55
CA TRP A 458 4.40 -3.33 32.37
C TRP A 458 3.68 -2.80 31.13
N ARG A 459 4.13 -1.70 30.52
CA ARG A 459 3.58 -1.14 29.28
C ARG A 459 4.16 -1.75 28.00
N SER A 460 5.07 -2.72 28.07
CA SER A 460 5.54 -3.42 26.87
C SER A 460 4.39 -4.12 26.16
N ARG A 461 4.41 -4.12 24.81
CA ARG A 461 3.40 -4.81 23.99
C ARG A 461 3.68 -6.32 24.04
N ARG A 462 2.80 -7.06 24.70
CA ARG A 462 2.91 -8.51 24.91
C ARG A 462 1.90 -9.31 24.09
N SER A 463 0.88 -8.62 23.58
CA SER A 463 -0.17 -9.21 22.76
C SER A 463 -0.52 -8.29 21.59
N VAL A 464 -1.22 -8.85 20.60
CA VAL A 464 -1.77 -8.05 19.50
C VAL A 464 -2.76 -7.01 20.01
N MET A 465 -3.53 -7.33 21.04
CA MET A 465 -4.46 -6.39 21.66
C MET A 465 -3.72 -5.17 22.24
N ASP A 466 -2.59 -5.38 22.95
CA ASP A 466 -1.77 -4.27 23.44
C ASP A 466 -1.23 -3.41 22.28
N ALA A 467 -0.79 -4.06 21.20
CA ALA A 467 -0.27 -3.37 20.01
C ALA A 467 -1.34 -2.56 19.27
N ILE A 468 -2.59 -3.04 19.24
CA ILE A 468 -3.71 -2.30 18.66
C ILE A 468 -4.14 -1.14 19.54
N TYR A 469 -4.19 -1.32 20.87
CA TYR A 469 -4.62 -0.25 21.77
C TYR A 469 -3.56 0.86 21.95
N ASP A 470 -2.30 0.50 21.85
CA ASP A 470 -1.16 1.42 21.95
C ASP A 470 -0.06 0.99 20.98
N PRO A 471 -0.11 1.41 19.70
CA PRO A 471 0.81 0.94 18.66
C PRO A 471 2.29 1.15 18.98
N GLY A 472 2.62 2.18 19.75
CA GLY A 472 4.00 2.62 19.93
C GLY A 472 4.65 3.06 18.62
N SER A 473 5.81 3.68 18.69
CA SER A 473 6.52 4.20 17.53
C SER A 473 7.77 3.40 17.15
N THR A 474 8.32 2.64 18.08
CA THR A 474 9.59 1.93 17.89
C THR A 474 9.33 0.45 17.60
N ARG A 475 9.84 -0.01 16.47
CA ARG A 475 9.68 -1.39 15.99
C ARG A 475 10.93 -1.84 15.24
N THR A 476 11.21 -3.14 15.29
CA THR A 476 12.24 -3.74 14.42
C THR A 476 11.53 -4.47 13.28
N THR A 477 11.79 -4.04 12.06
CA THR A 477 11.22 -4.64 10.85
C THR A 477 12.16 -5.67 10.27
N ILE A 478 11.63 -6.86 9.98
CA ILE A 478 12.37 -7.96 9.38
C ILE A 478 11.67 -8.33 8.07
N LYS A 479 12.41 -8.33 6.96
CA LYS A 479 11.95 -8.81 5.67
C LYS A 479 12.77 -10.00 5.23
N ARG A 480 12.10 -11.12 4.97
CA ARG A 480 12.74 -12.39 4.56
C ARG A 480 13.96 -12.73 5.43
N GLY A 481 13.80 -12.59 6.75
CA GLY A 481 14.87 -12.89 7.71
C GLY A 481 16.00 -11.87 7.79
N ARG A 482 15.86 -10.68 7.20
CA ARG A 482 16.83 -9.58 7.28
C ARG A 482 16.23 -8.38 8.00
N ILE A 483 16.96 -7.83 8.97
CA ILE A 483 16.56 -6.58 9.60
C ILE A 483 16.68 -5.47 8.56
N THR A 484 15.58 -4.78 8.29
CA THR A 484 15.58 -3.64 7.37
C THR A 484 15.99 -2.38 8.14
N THR A 485 17.08 -1.77 7.69
CA THR A 485 17.53 -0.44 8.13
C THR A 485 17.25 0.59 7.05
N VAL A 486 16.74 1.76 7.38
CA VAL A 486 16.38 2.84 6.44
C VAL A 486 16.92 4.18 6.91
#